data_88a593f4d6367e8320e3b9c7fd723f95
#
_entry.id   88a593f4d6367e8320e3b9c7fd723f95
#
_cell.length_a   1.000
_cell.length_b   1.000
_cell.length_c   1.000
_cell.angle_alpha   90.00
_cell.angle_beta   90.00
_cell.angle_gamma   90.00
#
_symmetry.space_group_name_H-M   'P 1'
#
loop_
_entity.id
_entity.type
_entity.pdbx_description
1 polymer ?
#
loop_
_entity_poly.entity_id
_entity_poly.type
_entity_poly.pdbx_seq_one_letter_code
_entity_poly.pdbx_strand_id
1 'polypeptide(L)'
;PADYTTFQSPSVEYRGIFLNDEDWSLQPWSWKNFEPSDTKGRIGARTYKEIFKLLMRLRANAIWPGMHGITTPFYFVPGAKEAADSCGIVIGTSHCEPLMRNNVGEWKVSERGEYNYITNRESVQSYWTERLKEAGRYENFYTIGMRGIHDSGMEGVKTLQEKTDALQQVINDQRTLLSKYVKQDVAKIPQAFVPYKEVLQIMENGLQVPDDITLIWCDDNYGYMTRLSDQEQQKRSGGA
;
A
#
# COMPACT_ATOMS: atom_id res chain seq x y z
N PRO A 1 0.02 18.77 -39.59
CA PRO A 1 0.44 19.04 -38.21
C PRO A 1 1.96 19.25 -38.24
N ALA A 2 2.45 20.28 -37.57
CA ALA A 2 3.90 20.48 -37.47
C ALA A 2 4.46 19.39 -36.53
N ASP A 3 5.50 18.70 -36.97
CA ASP A 3 6.21 17.78 -36.10
C ASP A 3 6.96 18.60 -35.04
N TYR A 4 6.64 18.33 -33.78
CA TYR A 4 7.37 18.94 -32.68
C TYR A 4 7.82 17.85 -31.70
N THR A 5 8.98 18.05 -31.15
CA THR A 5 9.53 17.20 -30.09
C THR A 5 9.51 17.98 -28.79
N THR A 6 8.99 17.36 -27.74
CA THR A 6 8.97 17.94 -26.39
C THR A 6 9.62 16.99 -25.39
N PHE A 7 10.34 17.57 -24.45
CA PHE A 7 10.90 16.86 -23.30
C PHE A 7 10.27 17.42 -22.03
N GLN A 8 9.73 16.52 -21.21
CA GLN A 8 9.17 16.88 -19.91
C GLN A 8 9.61 15.86 -18.87
N SER A 9 10.16 16.34 -17.76
CA SER A 9 10.46 15.52 -16.59
C SER A 9 9.48 15.88 -15.45
N PRO A 10 8.80 14.90 -14.85
CA PRO A 10 7.94 15.16 -13.69
C PRO A 10 8.77 15.63 -12.50
N SER A 11 8.24 16.59 -11.73
CA SER A 11 8.84 17.05 -10.48
C SER A 11 8.62 16.07 -9.31
N VAL A 12 7.71 15.10 -9.46
CA VAL A 12 7.38 14.09 -8.46
C VAL A 12 7.60 12.71 -9.07
N GLU A 13 8.32 11.85 -8.36
CA GLU A 13 8.69 10.51 -8.87
C GLU A 13 7.47 9.61 -9.00
N TYR A 14 6.65 9.48 -7.95
CA TYR A 14 5.46 8.62 -7.95
C TYR A 14 4.19 9.43 -8.13
N ARG A 15 3.42 9.09 -9.13
CA ARG A 15 2.15 9.74 -9.51
C ARG A 15 1.13 8.65 -9.79
N GLY A 16 0.07 8.59 -9.03
CA GLY A 16 -0.89 7.50 -9.14
C GLY A 16 -2.23 7.76 -8.50
N ILE A 17 -3.00 6.72 -8.39
CA ILE A 17 -4.31 6.72 -7.75
C ILE A 17 -4.43 5.57 -6.75
N PHE A 18 -5.28 5.76 -5.76
CA PHE A 18 -5.84 4.67 -4.99
C PHE A 18 -7.12 4.19 -5.68
N LEU A 19 -7.10 2.92 -6.11
CA LEU A 19 -8.25 2.30 -6.76
C LEU A 19 -9.15 1.72 -5.68
N ASN A 20 -10.17 2.46 -5.34
CA ASN A 20 -11.18 2.00 -4.41
C ASN A 20 -12.28 1.30 -5.22
N ASP A 21 -12.15 -0.01 -5.42
CA ASP A 21 -13.11 -0.78 -6.20
C ASP A 21 -14.34 -1.12 -5.38
N GLU A 22 -15.47 -0.81 -5.97
CA GLU A 22 -16.78 -1.00 -5.38
C GLU A 22 -17.53 -2.08 -6.13
N ASP A 23 -18.34 -2.86 -5.43
CA ASP A 23 -19.15 -3.93 -6.00
C ASP A 23 -20.23 -3.43 -6.97
N TRP A 24 -20.55 -2.16 -6.92
CA TRP A 24 -21.55 -1.49 -7.77
C TRP A 24 -20.95 -0.71 -8.96
N SER A 25 -19.62 -0.56 -9.06
CA SER A 25 -18.97 0.19 -10.14
C SER A 25 -17.89 -0.61 -10.89
N LEU A 26 -16.62 -0.55 -10.47
CA LEU A 26 -15.50 -1.10 -11.22
C LEU A 26 -15.57 -2.62 -11.35
N GLN A 27 -15.91 -3.34 -10.31
CA GLN A 27 -15.98 -4.79 -10.32
C GLN A 27 -16.99 -5.31 -11.36
N PRO A 28 -18.28 -4.89 -11.37
CA PRO A 28 -19.22 -5.33 -12.39
C PRO A 28 -18.85 -4.86 -13.80
N TRP A 29 -18.23 -3.69 -13.95
CA TRP A 29 -17.72 -3.23 -15.24
C TRP A 29 -16.59 -4.11 -15.76
N SER A 30 -15.67 -4.49 -14.89
CA SER A 30 -14.52 -5.36 -15.18
C SER A 30 -14.97 -6.69 -15.78
N TRP A 31 -15.72 -7.48 -15.03
CA TRP A 31 -16.09 -8.83 -15.49
C TRP A 31 -17.06 -8.82 -16.67
N LYS A 32 -17.87 -7.78 -16.83
CA LYS A 32 -18.78 -7.67 -18.00
C LYS A 32 -18.06 -7.33 -19.30
N ASN A 33 -16.94 -6.61 -19.24
CA ASN A 33 -16.29 -6.06 -20.44
C ASN A 33 -14.95 -6.69 -20.77
N PHE A 34 -14.17 -7.12 -19.79
CA PHE A 34 -12.78 -7.53 -20.02
C PHE A 34 -12.44 -8.93 -19.52
N GLU A 35 -13.07 -9.39 -18.46
CA GLU A 35 -12.73 -10.67 -17.85
C GLU A 35 -13.58 -11.81 -18.37
N PRO A 36 -13.05 -13.03 -18.44
CA PRO A 36 -13.84 -14.22 -18.77
C PRO A 36 -14.97 -14.45 -17.77
N SER A 37 -15.99 -15.22 -18.19
CA SER A 37 -17.18 -15.50 -17.37
C SER A 37 -16.89 -16.20 -16.04
N ASP A 38 -15.78 -16.95 -15.95
CA ASP A 38 -15.30 -17.60 -14.74
C ASP A 38 -14.71 -16.66 -13.70
N THR A 39 -14.41 -15.40 -14.10
CA THR A 39 -13.94 -14.33 -13.21
C THR A 39 -15.06 -13.39 -12.77
N LYS A 40 -16.31 -13.78 -12.97
CA LYS A 40 -17.48 -12.98 -12.58
C LYS A 40 -17.37 -12.47 -11.14
N GLY A 41 -17.60 -11.16 -10.97
CA GLY A 41 -17.50 -10.49 -9.67
C GLY A 41 -16.04 -10.22 -9.22
N ARG A 42 -15.07 -10.27 -10.14
CA ARG A 42 -13.65 -10.00 -9.84
C ARG A 42 -13.06 -8.99 -10.81
N ILE A 43 -12.02 -8.30 -10.34
CA ILE A 43 -11.14 -7.52 -11.20
C ILE A 43 -9.95 -8.41 -11.55
N GLY A 44 -9.79 -8.70 -12.83
CA GLY A 44 -8.72 -9.55 -13.32
C GLY A 44 -7.58 -8.77 -13.98
N ALA A 45 -6.57 -9.49 -14.45
CA ALA A 45 -5.36 -8.91 -15.03
C ALA A 45 -5.62 -8.11 -16.31
N ARG A 46 -6.64 -8.45 -17.10
CA ARG A 46 -7.01 -7.71 -18.31
C ARG A 46 -7.52 -6.31 -17.96
N THR A 47 -8.36 -6.22 -16.93
CA THR A 47 -8.86 -4.94 -16.43
C THR A 47 -7.73 -4.09 -15.85
N TYR A 48 -6.86 -4.67 -15.02
CA TYR A 48 -5.68 -3.98 -14.50
C TYR A 48 -4.81 -3.45 -15.65
N LYS A 49 -4.61 -4.22 -16.71
CA LYS A 49 -3.84 -3.77 -17.87
C LYS A 49 -4.45 -2.55 -18.56
N GLU A 50 -5.78 -2.47 -18.67
CA GLU A 50 -6.44 -1.27 -19.22
C GLU A 50 -6.30 -0.07 -18.29
N ILE A 51 -6.40 -0.28 -16.96
CA ILE A 51 -6.14 0.77 -15.97
C ILE A 51 -4.68 1.25 -16.08
N PHE A 52 -3.71 0.36 -16.18
CA PHE A 52 -2.30 0.72 -16.34
C PHE A 52 -2.04 1.52 -17.62
N LYS A 53 -2.64 1.12 -18.73
CA LYS A 53 -2.58 1.90 -19.99
C LYS A 53 -3.16 3.31 -19.83
N LEU A 54 -4.28 3.45 -19.09
CA LEU A 54 -4.86 4.76 -18.79
C LEU A 54 -3.91 5.60 -17.94
N LEU A 55 -3.33 5.02 -16.88
CA LEU A 55 -2.37 5.70 -16.02
C LEU A 55 -1.16 6.20 -16.81
N MET A 56 -0.57 5.36 -17.66
CA MET A 56 0.54 5.76 -18.53
C MET A 56 0.17 6.92 -19.46
N ARG A 57 -1.02 6.91 -20.06
CA ARG A 57 -1.51 8.01 -20.90
C ARG A 57 -1.68 9.31 -20.12
N LEU A 58 -2.02 9.21 -18.84
CA LEU A 58 -2.12 10.34 -17.91
C LEU A 58 -0.77 10.70 -17.26
N ARG A 59 0.33 10.06 -17.68
CA ARG A 59 1.69 10.23 -17.13
C ARG A 59 1.80 9.84 -15.65
N ALA A 60 0.93 8.95 -15.19
CA ALA A 60 1.03 8.31 -13.90
C ALA A 60 1.84 7.01 -14.02
N ASN A 61 2.43 6.57 -12.91
CA ASN A 61 3.29 5.40 -12.85
C ASN A 61 3.08 4.55 -11.60
N ALA A 62 2.07 4.85 -10.78
CA ALA A 62 1.83 4.12 -9.55
C ALA A 62 0.32 3.89 -9.33
N ILE A 63 -0.01 2.84 -8.57
CA ILE A 63 -1.37 2.52 -8.18
C ILE A 63 -1.41 1.80 -6.84
N TRP A 64 -2.43 2.10 -6.04
CA TRP A 64 -2.87 1.27 -4.94
C TRP A 64 -4.11 0.50 -5.39
N PRO A 65 -4.05 -0.83 -5.52
CA PRO A 65 -5.22 -1.66 -5.83
C PRO A 65 -6.28 -1.61 -4.73
N GLY A 66 -7.50 -2.02 -5.06
CA GLY A 66 -8.60 -2.08 -4.09
C GLY A 66 -8.36 -3.09 -2.97
N MET A 67 -8.90 -2.78 -1.79
CA MET A 67 -8.68 -3.51 -0.54
C MET A 67 -9.96 -4.06 0.09
N HIS A 68 -11.09 -3.91 -0.54
CA HIS A 68 -12.38 -4.39 -0.01
C HIS A 68 -12.48 -5.91 0.03
N GLY A 69 -13.28 -6.45 0.95
CA GLY A 69 -13.48 -7.90 1.10
C GLY A 69 -14.09 -8.61 -0.12
N ILE A 70 -14.73 -7.85 -1.02
CA ILE A 70 -15.24 -8.34 -2.31
C ILE A 70 -14.14 -8.39 -3.39
N THR A 71 -13.02 -7.69 -3.18
CA THR A 71 -11.90 -7.63 -4.10
C THR A 71 -10.98 -8.83 -3.93
N THR A 72 -10.60 -9.47 -5.03
CA THR A 72 -9.50 -10.42 -4.99
C THR A 72 -8.19 -9.66 -4.71
N PRO A 73 -7.42 -10.04 -3.69
CA PRO A 73 -6.12 -9.42 -3.43
C PRO A 73 -5.27 -9.37 -4.71
N PHE A 74 -4.67 -8.22 -4.98
CA PHE A 74 -3.94 -7.97 -6.24
C PHE A 74 -2.92 -9.08 -6.58
N TYR A 75 -2.16 -9.54 -5.59
CA TYR A 75 -1.17 -10.59 -5.76
C TYR A 75 -1.77 -11.99 -5.97
N PHE A 76 -3.06 -12.16 -5.71
CA PHE A 76 -3.79 -13.40 -6.00
C PHE A 76 -4.46 -13.38 -7.38
N VAL A 77 -4.42 -12.25 -8.09
CA VAL A 77 -4.92 -12.15 -9.46
C VAL A 77 -3.85 -12.65 -10.42
N PRO A 78 -4.04 -13.81 -11.08
CA PRO A 78 -3.05 -14.35 -12.01
C PRO A 78 -2.73 -13.36 -13.14
N GLY A 79 -1.46 -13.04 -13.33
CA GLY A 79 -0.98 -12.14 -14.38
C GLY A 79 -1.05 -10.65 -14.05
N ALA A 80 -1.60 -10.23 -12.89
CA ALA A 80 -1.72 -8.80 -12.57
C ALA A 80 -0.37 -8.14 -12.26
N LYS A 81 0.48 -8.77 -11.45
CA LYS A 81 1.82 -8.27 -11.13
C LYS A 81 2.75 -8.25 -12.36
N GLU A 82 2.64 -9.26 -13.21
CA GLU A 82 3.37 -9.32 -14.49
C GLU A 82 2.88 -8.22 -15.46
N ALA A 83 1.58 -7.92 -15.46
CA ALA A 83 1.03 -6.82 -16.24
C ALA A 83 1.52 -5.46 -15.72
N ALA A 84 1.60 -5.26 -14.40
CA ALA A 84 2.16 -4.05 -13.82
C ALA A 84 3.63 -3.87 -14.20
N ASP A 85 4.44 -4.90 -14.04
CA ASP A 85 5.85 -4.92 -14.40
C ASP A 85 6.06 -4.58 -15.88
N SER A 86 5.31 -5.25 -16.78
CA SER A 86 5.39 -4.98 -18.22
C SER A 86 4.97 -3.57 -18.64
N CYS A 87 4.19 -2.89 -17.81
CA CYS A 87 3.75 -1.51 -18.03
C CYS A 87 4.58 -0.47 -17.27
N GLY A 88 5.56 -0.89 -16.47
CA GLY A 88 6.34 0.01 -15.62
C GLY A 88 5.48 0.72 -14.56
N ILE A 89 4.47 0.02 -14.03
CA ILE A 89 3.58 0.54 -12.98
C ILE A 89 4.03 0.02 -11.62
N VAL A 90 4.37 0.94 -10.74
CA VAL A 90 4.74 0.69 -9.36
C VAL A 90 3.47 0.37 -8.55
N ILE A 91 3.49 -0.76 -7.86
CA ILE A 91 2.39 -1.16 -7.00
C ILE A 91 2.66 -0.72 -5.56
N GLY A 92 1.71 -0.01 -4.98
CA GLY A 92 1.67 0.27 -3.55
C GLY A 92 0.44 -0.35 -2.91
N THR A 93 0.27 -0.14 -1.62
CA THR A 93 -0.91 -0.57 -0.87
C THR A 93 -1.37 0.52 0.10
N SER A 94 -2.62 0.46 0.52
CA SER A 94 -3.22 1.47 1.37
C SER A 94 -2.76 1.39 2.84
N HIS A 95 -3.26 2.30 3.65
CA HIS A 95 -2.92 2.51 5.06
C HIS A 95 -3.12 1.30 5.99
N CYS A 96 -3.96 0.33 5.63
CA CYS A 96 -4.19 -0.88 6.43
C CYS A 96 -3.62 -2.15 5.82
N GLU A 97 -2.82 -2.03 4.75
CA GLU A 97 -2.28 -3.15 3.98
C GLU A 97 -0.76 -3.11 3.90
N PRO A 98 -0.06 -3.26 5.03
CA PRO A 98 1.39 -3.15 5.04
C PRO A 98 2.07 -4.24 4.23
N LEU A 99 3.23 -3.90 3.66
CA LEU A 99 4.13 -4.80 2.95
C LEU A 99 3.43 -5.60 1.84
N MET A 100 2.58 -4.93 1.04
CA MET A 100 1.90 -5.49 -0.13
C MET A 100 0.87 -6.57 0.19
N ARG A 101 0.34 -6.60 1.41
CA ARG A 101 -0.69 -7.56 1.84
C ARG A 101 -2.07 -6.94 1.82
N ASN A 102 -3.06 -7.68 1.36
CA ASN A 102 -4.48 -7.37 1.55
C ASN A 102 -5.00 -8.21 2.72
N ASN A 103 -5.01 -7.63 3.92
CA ASN A 103 -5.32 -8.35 5.15
C ASN A 103 -6.73 -8.95 5.16
N VAL A 104 -7.70 -8.27 4.55
CA VAL A 104 -9.10 -8.74 4.48
C VAL A 104 -9.22 -10.03 3.68
N GLY A 105 -8.56 -10.11 2.54
CA GLY A 105 -8.65 -11.26 1.65
C GLY A 105 -7.63 -12.36 1.93
N GLU A 106 -6.54 -12.03 2.63
CA GLU A 106 -5.39 -12.93 2.77
C GLU A 106 -5.20 -13.49 4.19
N TRP A 107 -5.55 -12.73 5.25
CA TRP A 107 -5.37 -13.21 6.62
C TRP A 107 -6.51 -14.13 7.02
N LYS A 108 -6.18 -15.34 7.44
CA LYS A 108 -7.14 -16.31 7.94
C LYS A 108 -6.83 -16.68 9.38
N VAL A 109 -7.69 -16.27 10.29
CA VAL A 109 -7.54 -16.52 11.74
C VAL A 109 -7.41 -18.02 12.04
N SER A 110 -8.15 -18.87 11.33
CA SER A 110 -8.08 -20.33 11.50
C SER A 110 -6.71 -20.95 11.16
N GLU A 111 -5.91 -20.28 10.33
CA GLU A 111 -4.60 -20.78 9.90
C GLU A 111 -3.44 -20.09 10.62
N ARG A 112 -3.63 -18.79 10.96
CA ARG A 112 -2.54 -17.91 11.43
C ARG A 112 -2.75 -17.36 12.85
N GLY A 113 -3.92 -17.59 13.47
CA GLY A 113 -4.30 -16.95 14.73
C GLY A 113 -4.72 -15.50 14.55
N GLU A 114 -4.86 -14.79 15.66
CA GLU A 114 -5.29 -13.38 15.65
C GLU A 114 -4.26 -12.48 14.95
N TYR A 115 -4.77 -11.45 14.23
CA TYR A 115 -3.91 -10.43 13.61
C TYR A 115 -3.46 -9.41 14.65
N ASN A 116 -2.70 -9.89 15.63
CA ASN A 116 -2.28 -9.18 16.81
C ASN A 116 -0.75 -9.23 16.96
N TYR A 117 -0.12 -8.08 16.81
CA TYR A 117 1.35 -8.01 16.83
C TYR A 117 1.96 -8.23 18.21
N ILE A 118 1.19 -8.00 19.28
CA ILE A 118 1.67 -8.18 20.66
C ILE A 118 1.73 -9.66 21.04
N THR A 119 0.70 -10.43 20.65
CA THR A 119 0.55 -11.83 21.06
C THR A 119 0.93 -12.83 19.97
N ASN A 120 0.99 -12.40 18.70
CA ASN A 120 1.18 -13.27 17.54
C ASN A 120 2.19 -12.73 16.52
N ARG A 121 3.25 -12.07 17.02
CA ARG A 121 4.28 -11.38 16.22
C ARG A 121 4.91 -12.27 15.16
N GLU A 122 5.28 -13.49 15.51
CA GLU A 122 5.97 -14.40 14.60
C GLU A 122 5.11 -14.76 13.37
N SER A 123 3.82 -15.05 13.59
CA SER A 123 2.90 -15.36 12.50
C SER A 123 2.68 -14.15 11.58
N VAL A 124 2.56 -12.95 12.16
CA VAL A 124 2.43 -11.71 11.38
C VAL A 124 3.70 -11.43 10.57
N GLN A 125 4.88 -11.59 11.15
CA GLN A 125 6.16 -11.44 10.43
C GLN A 125 6.34 -12.49 9.33
N SER A 126 5.95 -13.75 9.59
CA SER A 126 5.96 -14.81 8.57
C SER A 126 5.06 -14.44 7.39
N TYR A 127 3.86 -13.98 7.67
CA TYR A 127 2.90 -13.52 6.67
C TYR A 127 3.47 -12.40 5.78
N TRP A 128 4.09 -11.38 6.36
CA TRP A 128 4.76 -10.34 5.60
C TRP A 128 5.95 -10.87 4.79
N THR A 129 6.76 -11.74 5.40
CA THR A 129 7.93 -12.34 4.75
C THR A 129 7.58 -13.13 3.50
N GLU A 130 6.50 -13.89 3.53
CA GLU A 130 6.01 -14.64 2.36
C GLU A 130 5.74 -13.70 1.18
N ARG A 131 5.07 -12.56 1.43
CA ARG A 131 4.80 -11.56 0.40
C ARG A 131 6.08 -10.87 -0.11
N LEU A 132 6.99 -10.51 0.78
CA LEU A 132 8.24 -9.87 0.37
C LEU A 132 9.10 -10.77 -0.53
N LYS A 133 9.13 -12.08 -0.27
CA LYS A 133 9.80 -13.05 -1.14
C LYS A 133 9.18 -13.13 -2.54
N GLU A 134 7.87 -12.98 -2.65
CA GLU A 134 7.16 -12.94 -3.92
C GLU A 134 7.31 -11.60 -4.64
N ALA A 135 7.08 -10.51 -3.91
CA ALA A 135 6.99 -9.17 -4.45
C ALA A 135 8.33 -8.47 -4.66
N GLY A 136 9.36 -8.87 -3.91
CA GLY A 136 10.65 -8.14 -3.86
C GLY A 136 11.42 -8.03 -5.18
N ARG A 137 11.05 -8.79 -6.20
CA ARG A 137 11.63 -8.69 -7.56
C ARG A 137 10.95 -7.65 -8.47
N TYR A 138 9.79 -7.13 -8.05
CA TYR A 138 9.03 -6.12 -8.78
C TYR A 138 9.26 -4.73 -8.18
N GLU A 139 9.00 -3.69 -8.96
CA GLU A 139 9.01 -2.34 -8.45
C GLU A 139 7.75 -2.07 -7.61
N ASN A 140 7.96 -1.77 -6.33
CA ASN A 140 6.89 -1.55 -5.37
C ASN A 140 7.16 -0.32 -4.51
N PHE A 141 6.08 0.27 -4.01
CA PHE A 141 6.08 1.33 -3.01
C PHE A 141 5.46 0.75 -1.72
N TYR A 142 6.31 0.34 -0.79
CA TYR A 142 5.88 -0.44 0.36
C TYR A 142 5.25 0.42 1.44
N THR A 143 3.97 0.26 1.69
CA THR A 143 3.34 0.83 2.88
C THR A 143 3.84 0.09 4.11
N ILE A 144 4.29 0.85 5.10
CA ILE A 144 4.74 0.37 6.40
C ILE A 144 3.84 0.88 7.52
N GLY A 145 3.98 0.30 8.69
CA GLY A 145 3.06 0.48 9.81
C GLY A 145 2.10 -0.69 9.91
N MET A 146 1.13 -0.59 10.80
CA MET A 146 0.11 -1.61 11.00
C MET A 146 -1.14 -0.98 11.59
N ARG A 147 -2.28 -1.42 11.13
CA ARG A 147 -3.59 -1.28 11.77
C ARG A 147 -4.16 -2.68 12.01
N GLY A 148 -5.43 -2.81 12.28
CA GLY A 148 -6.10 -4.11 12.31
C GLY A 148 -6.45 -4.63 10.91
N ILE A 149 -7.30 -5.64 10.85
CA ILE A 149 -7.84 -6.15 9.59
C ILE A 149 -8.83 -5.12 9.03
N HIS A 150 -8.74 -4.88 7.73
CA HIS A 150 -9.48 -3.83 7.06
C HIS A 150 -9.19 -2.47 7.71
N ASP A 151 -10.19 -1.70 8.01
CA ASP A 151 -10.08 -0.34 8.56
C ASP A 151 -10.23 -0.30 10.10
N SER A 152 -10.01 -1.41 10.78
CA SER A 152 -10.00 -1.48 12.24
C SER A 152 -8.68 -1.00 12.85
N GLY A 153 -8.68 -0.65 14.12
CA GLY A 153 -7.47 -0.30 14.87
C GLY A 153 -6.62 -1.51 15.22
N MET A 154 -5.36 -1.26 15.61
CA MET A 154 -4.43 -2.30 16.06
C MET A 154 -4.97 -3.01 17.33
N GLU A 155 -4.92 -4.34 17.31
CA GLU A 155 -5.34 -5.16 18.43
C GLU A 155 -4.23 -5.32 19.50
N GLY A 156 -4.64 -5.63 20.74
CA GLY A 156 -3.72 -5.94 21.83
C GLY A 156 -3.14 -4.73 22.55
N VAL A 157 -3.48 -3.51 22.15
CA VAL A 157 -3.00 -2.25 22.72
C VAL A 157 -4.17 -1.36 23.13
N LYS A 158 -4.08 -0.72 24.29
CA LYS A 158 -5.19 0.07 24.87
C LYS A 158 -4.86 1.55 24.93
N THR A 159 -3.74 1.88 25.54
CA THR A 159 -3.31 3.27 25.74
C THR A 159 -2.61 3.83 24.49
N LEU A 160 -2.58 5.16 24.37
CA LEU A 160 -1.88 5.81 23.27
C LEU A 160 -0.37 5.49 23.28
N GLN A 161 0.22 5.40 24.48
CA GLN A 161 1.63 5.02 24.61
C GLN A 161 1.88 3.58 24.16
N GLU A 162 1.07 2.62 24.57
CA GLU A 162 1.18 1.22 24.10
C GLU A 162 1.06 1.12 22.58
N LYS A 163 0.15 1.89 21.98
CA LYS A 163 0.00 1.96 20.51
C LYS A 163 1.25 2.53 19.84
N THR A 164 1.82 3.59 20.41
CA THR A 164 3.04 4.22 19.88
C THR A 164 4.22 3.25 19.95
N ASP A 165 4.43 2.60 21.07
CA ASP A 165 5.53 1.65 21.28
C ASP A 165 5.38 0.43 20.35
N ALA A 166 4.18 -0.11 20.25
CA ALA A 166 3.88 -1.24 19.37
C ALA A 166 4.10 -0.88 17.89
N LEU A 167 3.61 0.27 17.43
CA LEU A 167 3.77 0.71 16.05
C LEU A 167 5.24 1.03 15.73
N GLN A 168 6.00 1.58 16.68
CA GLN A 168 7.44 1.77 16.54
C GLN A 168 8.17 0.43 16.34
N GLN A 169 7.81 -0.57 17.11
CA GLN A 169 8.37 -1.91 16.96
C GLN A 169 8.01 -2.52 15.59
N VAL A 170 6.76 -2.36 15.15
CA VAL A 170 6.30 -2.82 13.84
C VAL A 170 7.14 -2.20 12.72
N ILE A 171 7.32 -0.87 12.72
CA ILE A 171 8.10 -0.16 11.70
C ILE A 171 9.56 -0.69 11.67
N ASN A 172 10.19 -0.85 12.82
CA ASN A 172 11.57 -1.34 12.92
C ASN A 172 11.70 -2.77 12.36
N ASP A 173 10.76 -3.65 12.68
CA ASP A 173 10.74 -5.03 12.19
C ASP A 173 10.46 -5.10 10.69
N GLN A 174 9.50 -4.32 10.19
CA GLN A 174 9.20 -4.26 8.76
C GLN A 174 10.39 -3.78 7.94
N ARG A 175 11.12 -2.77 8.42
CA ARG A 175 12.35 -2.29 7.76
C ARG A 175 13.46 -3.35 7.78
N THR A 176 13.56 -4.12 8.85
CA THR A 176 14.48 -5.27 8.91
C THR A 176 14.11 -6.33 7.88
N LEU A 177 12.82 -6.64 7.73
CA LEU A 177 12.34 -7.58 6.71
C LEU A 177 12.58 -7.05 5.28
N LEU A 178 12.33 -5.77 5.03
CA LEU A 178 12.61 -5.13 3.73
C LEU A 178 14.10 -5.21 3.40
N SER A 179 14.98 -4.88 4.35
CA SER A 179 16.42 -4.99 4.15
C SER A 179 16.87 -6.41 3.83
N LYS A 180 16.25 -7.40 4.43
CA LYS A 180 16.60 -8.82 4.26
C LYS A 180 16.09 -9.42 2.95
N TYR A 181 14.88 -9.07 2.52
CA TYR A 181 14.18 -9.78 1.45
C TYR A 181 13.99 -8.97 0.15
N VAL A 182 14.21 -7.66 0.18
CA VAL A 182 14.05 -6.80 -0.99
C VAL A 182 15.39 -6.19 -1.41
N LYS A 183 15.99 -5.38 -0.55
CA LYS A 183 17.27 -4.71 -0.82
C LYS A 183 17.98 -4.37 0.47
N GLN A 184 19.28 -4.73 0.58
CA GLN A 184 20.07 -4.55 1.80
C GLN A 184 20.05 -3.10 2.34
N ASP A 185 20.17 -2.11 1.46
CA ASP A 185 20.04 -0.69 1.81
C ASP A 185 18.56 -0.31 1.84
N VAL A 186 17.94 -0.38 3.01
CA VAL A 186 16.51 -0.12 3.20
C VAL A 186 16.11 1.32 2.86
N ALA A 187 17.04 2.28 2.95
CA ALA A 187 16.77 3.68 2.60
C ALA A 187 16.57 3.88 1.09
N LYS A 188 17.00 2.91 0.27
CA LYS A 188 16.77 2.91 -1.19
C LYS A 188 15.54 2.11 -1.62
N ILE A 189 14.75 1.65 -0.69
CA ILE A 189 13.46 1.00 -0.95
C ILE A 189 12.38 2.06 -0.79
N PRO A 190 11.53 2.29 -1.82
CA PRO A 190 10.40 3.21 -1.68
C PRO A 190 9.44 2.75 -0.60
N GLN A 191 9.21 3.57 0.42
CA GLN A 191 8.37 3.26 1.57
C GLN A 191 7.40 4.40 1.83
N ALA A 192 6.16 4.07 2.17
CA ALA A 192 5.12 5.01 2.55
C ALA A 192 4.66 4.77 3.99
N PHE A 193 4.43 5.83 4.72
CA PHE A 193 3.72 5.81 5.99
C PHE A 193 2.48 6.71 5.87
N VAL A 194 1.33 6.15 6.23
CA VAL A 194 0.03 6.80 6.05
C VAL A 194 -0.60 7.05 7.42
N PRO A 195 -0.47 8.26 7.99
CA PRO A 195 -1.04 8.62 9.30
C PRO A 195 -2.55 8.87 9.19
N TYR A 196 -3.33 7.80 8.97
CA TYR A 196 -4.78 7.84 8.82
C TYR A 196 -5.50 7.53 10.14
N LYS A 197 -6.57 8.24 10.44
CA LYS A 197 -7.39 8.09 11.67
C LYS A 197 -6.52 8.12 12.95
N GLU A 198 -6.61 7.09 13.78
CA GLU A 198 -5.87 6.96 15.05
C GLU A 198 -4.35 6.98 14.88
N VAL A 199 -3.85 6.61 13.71
CA VAL A 199 -2.40 6.59 13.42
C VAL A 199 -1.82 8.01 13.42
N LEU A 200 -2.60 9.03 13.07
CA LEU A 200 -2.19 10.42 13.20
C LEU A 200 -1.92 10.80 14.67
N GLN A 201 -2.81 10.43 15.59
CA GLN A 201 -2.61 10.67 17.02
C GLN A 201 -1.38 9.91 17.56
N ILE A 202 -1.16 8.68 17.10
CA ILE A 202 0.02 7.89 17.47
C ILE A 202 1.30 8.58 16.97
N MET A 203 1.29 9.12 15.75
CA MET A 203 2.42 9.87 15.21
C MET A 203 2.70 11.14 16.02
N GLU A 204 1.68 11.89 16.38
CA GLU A 204 1.78 13.10 17.21
C GLU A 204 2.21 12.78 18.66
N ASN A 205 1.98 11.57 19.14
CA ASN A 205 2.46 11.08 20.44
C ASN A 205 3.94 10.65 20.44
N GLY A 206 4.71 11.04 19.43
CA GLY A 206 6.15 10.85 19.40
C GLY A 206 6.65 9.61 18.65
N LEU A 207 5.82 8.97 17.82
CA LEU A 207 6.27 7.92 16.91
C LEU A 207 7.38 8.45 15.99
N GLN A 208 8.51 7.73 15.95
CA GLN A 208 9.64 8.10 15.09
C GLN A 208 9.51 7.40 13.73
N VAL A 209 9.15 8.17 12.72
CA VAL A 209 9.12 7.69 11.33
C VAL A 209 10.42 8.13 10.64
N PRO A 210 11.30 7.20 10.21
CA PRO A 210 12.56 7.54 9.53
C PRO A 210 12.39 8.48 8.34
N ASP A 211 13.34 9.39 8.12
CA ASP A 211 13.25 10.46 7.12
C ASP A 211 13.22 9.99 5.66
N ASP A 212 13.70 8.79 5.39
CA ASP A 212 13.69 8.15 4.08
C ASP A 212 12.31 7.57 3.68
N ILE A 213 11.33 7.66 4.58
CA ILE A 213 9.97 7.18 4.34
C ILE A 213 9.08 8.35 3.91
N THR A 214 8.34 8.19 2.83
CA THR A 214 7.36 9.17 2.35
C THR A 214 6.16 9.22 3.31
N LEU A 215 5.82 10.43 3.78
CA LEU A 215 4.56 10.65 4.51
C LEU A 215 3.43 10.92 3.51
N ILE A 216 2.33 10.18 3.62
CA ILE A 216 1.16 10.36 2.78
C ILE A 216 0.00 10.84 3.65
N TRP A 217 -0.29 12.12 3.57
CA TRP A 217 -1.39 12.74 4.31
C TRP A 217 -2.74 12.38 3.72
N CYS A 218 -3.70 12.20 4.60
CA CYS A 218 -5.08 11.88 4.24
C CYS A 218 -6.01 13.03 4.64
N ASP A 219 -7.06 13.23 3.87
CA ASP A 219 -8.21 13.99 4.31
C ASP A 219 -9.05 13.18 5.33
N ASP A 220 -9.97 13.88 5.97
CA ASP A 220 -11.01 13.24 6.77
C ASP A 220 -12.16 12.74 5.88
N ASN A 221 -13.19 12.13 6.50
CA ASN A 221 -14.36 11.61 5.77
C ASN A 221 -15.21 12.72 5.12
N TYR A 222 -14.88 13.99 5.34
CA TYR A 222 -15.57 15.15 4.79
C TYR A 222 -14.73 15.90 3.74
N GLY A 223 -13.54 15.39 3.42
CA GLY A 223 -12.63 15.98 2.44
C GLY A 223 -11.77 17.13 2.99
N TYR A 224 -11.63 17.26 4.31
CA TYR A 224 -10.78 18.27 4.92
C TYR A 224 -9.38 17.73 5.20
N MET A 225 -8.37 18.43 4.71
CA MET A 225 -6.97 18.19 5.10
C MET A 225 -6.73 18.78 6.50
N THR A 226 -6.76 17.92 7.51
CA THR A 226 -6.57 18.34 8.91
C THR A 226 -5.11 18.48 9.32
N ARG A 227 -4.19 17.91 8.54
CA ARG A 227 -2.75 17.93 8.78
C ARG A 227 -1.98 18.01 7.46
N LEU A 228 -0.96 18.84 7.43
CA LEU A 228 0.03 18.91 6.36
C LEU A 228 1.44 18.84 6.96
N SER A 229 2.43 18.63 6.11
CA SER A 229 3.83 18.62 6.52
C SER A 229 4.25 19.98 7.08
N ASP A 230 4.86 19.97 8.25
CA ASP A 230 5.55 21.12 8.78
C ASP A 230 6.89 21.36 8.08
N GLN A 231 7.61 22.43 8.46
CA GLN A 231 8.87 22.82 7.82
C GLN A 231 9.97 21.75 7.94
N GLU A 232 10.00 21.01 9.03
CA GLU A 232 11.00 19.93 9.21
C GLU A 232 10.61 18.69 8.40
N GLN A 233 9.35 18.34 8.39
CA GLN A 233 8.86 17.22 7.58
C GLN A 233 9.04 17.44 6.07
N GLN A 234 8.98 18.70 5.60
CA GLN A 234 9.25 19.03 4.19
C GLN A 234 10.71 18.80 3.77
N LYS A 235 11.65 18.72 4.72
CA LYS A 235 13.06 18.43 4.45
C LYS A 235 13.40 16.95 4.36
N ARG A 236 12.43 16.07 4.62
CA ARG A 236 12.62 14.62 4.61
C ARG A 236 13.08 14.14 3.23
N SER A 237 14.02 13.20 3.20
CA SER A 237 14.52 12.61 1.95
C SER A 237 13.47 11.72 1.25
N GLY A 238 12.55 11.13 1.99
CA GLY A 238 11.44 10.36 1.46
C GLY A 238 10.27 11.20 0.93
N GLY A 239 10.26 12.50 1.21
CA GLY A 239 9.16 13.40 0.87
C GLY A 239 7.99 13.35 1.86
N ALA A 240 7.05 14.30 1.71
CA ALA A 240 5.85 14.39 2.55
C ALA A 240 4.75 15.24 1.85
#